data_c595354078bd3a2f0a3eae2caec4ace3
#
_entry.id   c595354078bd3a2f0a3eae2caec4ace3
#
_cell.length_a   1.000
_cell.length_b   1.000
_cell.length_c   1.000
_cell.angle_alpha   90.00
_cell.angle_beta   90.00
_cell.angle_gamma   90.00
#
_symmetry.space_group_name_H-M   'P 1'
#
loop_
_entity.id
_entity.type
_entity.pdbx_description
1 polymer ?
#
loop_
_entity_poly.entity_id
_entity_poly.type
_entity_poly.pdbx_seq_one_letter_code
_entity_poly.pdbx_strand_id
1 'polypeptide(L)'
;MAQADLPSAPPAPTAGDARHAALRRDIRALGELLGRTLARQEGDELLATVERIRRLIRDDRAAAVAELAALEPARAISVVRAFSAFFQLANVAEQVHRARAFAALRAERGTWLGRAVDRIA
;
A
#
# COMPACT_ATOMS: atom_id res chain seq x y z
N MET A 1 46.30 -18.48 -2.44
CA MET A 1 45.69 -17.20 -2.13
C MET A 1 44.20 -17.30 -2.38
N ALA A 2 43.41 -17.33 -1.36
CA ALA A 2 41.94 -17.34 -1.50
C ALA A 2 41.50 -15.94 -1.91
N GLN A 3 40.92 -15.82 -3.12
CA GLN A 3 40.24 -14.64 -3.57
C GLN A 3 38.96 -14.54 -2.72
N ALA A 4 38.88 -13.55 -1.84
CA ALA A 4 37.66 -13.23 -1.11
C ALA A 4 36.64 -12.79 -2.14
N ASP A 5 35.61 -13.60 -2.36
CA ASP A 5 34.42 -13.24 -3.10
C ASP A 5 33.72 -12.09 -2.31
N LEU A 6 33.96 -10.87 -2.75
CA LEU A 6 33.24 -9.71 -2.24
C LEU A 6 31.76 -9.88 -2.63
N PRO A 7 30.84 -9.79 -1.68
CA PRO A 7 29.43 -9.85 -2.01
C PRO A 7 29.11 -8.76 -3.03
N SER A 8 28.59 -9.20 -4.17
CA SER A 8 28.14 -8.30 -5.24
C SER A 8 27.12 -7.33 -4.66
N ALA A 9 27.33 -6.05 -4.87
CA ALA A 9 26.37 -5.02 -4.42
C ALA A 9 24.96 -5.34 -4.99
N PRO A 10 23.88 -5.15 -4.22
CA PRO A 10 22.55 -5.39 -4.71
C PRO A 10 22.29 -4.53 -5.96
N PRO A 11 21.55 -5.06 -6.96
CA PRO A 11 21.25 -4.32 -8.18
C PRO A 11 20.48 -3.04 -7.84
N ALA A 12 20.70 -1.98 -8.59
CA ALA A 12 19.98 -0.72 -8.46
C ALA A 12 18.47 -0.95 -8.65
N PRO A 13 17.59 -0.27 -7.88
CA PRO A 13 16.15 -0.44 -7.98
C PRO A 13 15.66 -0.08 -9.39
N THR A 14 14.77 -0.91 -9.93
CA THR A 14 14.14 -0.67 -11.23
C THR A 14 13.08 0.43 -11.15
N ALA A 15 12.64 0.97 -12.29
CA ALA A 15 11.52 1.91 -12.34
C ALA A 15 10.22 1.31 -11.77
N GLY A 16 10.04 -0.01 -11.90
CA GLY A 16 8.95 -0.75 -11.29
C GLY A 16 9.03 -0.76 -9.77
N ASP A 17 10.21 -0.98 -9.21
CA ASP A 17 10.44 -0.97 -7.77
C ASP A 17 10.19 0.42 -7.17
N ALA A 18 10.59 1.48 -7.87
CA ALA A 18 10.34 2.85 -7.44
C ALA A 18 8.84 3.17 -7.41
N ARG A 19 8.05 2.70 -8.39
CA ARG A 19 6.59 2.86 -8.41
C ARG A 19 5.91 2.11 -7.28
N HIS A 20 6.32 0.87 -7.02
CA HIS A 20 5.80 0.08 -5.91
C HIS A 20 6.15 0.71 -4.55
N ALA A 21 7.34 1.28 -4.40
CA ALA A 21 7.74 1.99 -3.20
C ALA A 21 6.89 3.26 -2.98
N ALA A 22 6.58 4.00 -4.04
CA ALA A 22 5.71 5.18 -3.99
C ALA A 22 4.28 4.79 -3.59
N LEU A 23 3.72 3.72 -4.16
CA LEU A 23 2.40 3.20 -3.80
C LEU A 23 2.33 2.78 -2.33
N ARG A 24 3.30 2.02 -1.85
CA ARG A 24 3.37 1.61 -0.44
C ARG A 24 3.44 2.80 0.51
N ARG A 25 4.17 3.85 0.14
CA ARG A 25 4.27 5.09 0.91
C ARG A 25 2.94 5.81 0.99
N ASP A 26 2.22 5.93 -0.12
CA ASP A 26 0.90 6.56 -0.18
C ASP A 26 -0.14 5.77 0.63
N ILE A 27 -0.16 4.44 0.52
CA ILE A 27 -1.04 3.58 1.32
C ILE A 27 -0.73 3.74 2.81
N ARG A 28 0.53 3.82 3.20
CA ARG A 28 0.92 4.07 4.60
C ARG A 28 0.44 5.43 5.10
N ALA A 29 0.62 6.48 4.32
CA ALA A 29 0.15 7.84 4.66
C ALA A 29 -1.38 7.89 4.82
N LEU A 30 -2.12 7.24 3.92
CA LEU A 30 -3.58 7.10 4.01
C LEU A 30 -4.00 6.30 5.25
N GLY A 31 -3.28 5.24 5.58
CA GLY A 31 -3.51 4.45 6.79
C GLY A 31 -3.30 5.27 8.08
N GLU A 32 -2.27 6.08 8.13
CA GLU A 32 -2.02 6.99 9.27
C GLU A 32 -3.10 8.06 9.39
N LEU A 33 -3.55 8.64 8.27
CA LEU A 33 -4.63 9.61 8.26
C LEU A 33 -5.94 8.99 8.74
N LEU A 34 -6.28 7.79 8.26
CA LEU A 34 -7.44 7.03 8.70
C LEU A 34 -7.35 6.73 10.20
N GLY A 35 -6.19 6.30 10.69
CA GLY A 35 -5.95 6.03 12.11
C GLY A 35 -6.22 7.24 12.98
N ARG A 36 -5.74 8.41 12.60
CA ARG A 36 -6.02 9.66 13.31
C ARG A 36 -7.50 10.03 13.29
N THR A 37 -8.18 9.80 12.18
CA THR A 37 -9.61 10.05 12.04
C THR A 37 -10.42 9.12 12.95
N LEU A 38 -10.09 7.83 12.97
CA LEU A 38 -10.73 6.85 13.85
C LEU A 38 -10.53 7.21 15.32
N ALA A 39 -9.32 7.59 15.72
CA ALA A 39 -9.05 8.01 17.10
C ALA A 39 -9.88 9.21 17.52
N ARG A 40 -10.11 10.18 16.64
CA ARG A 40 -10.96 11.34 16.93
C ARG A 40 -12.44 11.01 17.02
N GLN A 41 -12.93 10.12 16.16
CA GLN A 41 -14.35 9.82 16.05
C GLN A 41 -14.82 8.72 17.00
N GLU A 42 -14.02 7.68 17.17
CA GLU A 42 -14.39 6.45 17.87
C GLU A 42 -13.56 6.23 19.15
N GLY A 43 -12.52 7.05 19.37
CA GLY A 43 -11.62 6.95 20.51
C GLY A 43 -10.36 6.14 20.25
N ASP A 44 -9.35 6.35 21.11
CA ASP A 44 -8.03 5.70 20.98
C ASP A 44 -8.08 4.19 21.20
N GLU A 45 -9.05 3.69 21.96
CA GLU A 45 -9.21 2.25 22.22
C GLU A 45 -9.55 1.46 20.96
N LEU A 46 -10.40 2.02 20.09
CA LEU A 46 -10.71 1.36 18.81
C LEU A 46 -9.49 1.29 17.94
N LEU A 47 -8.74 2.38 17.82
CA LEU A 47 -7.50 2.39 17.04
C LEU A 47 -6.50 1.36 17.58
N ALA A 48 -6.32 1.27 18.90
CA ALA A 48 -5.44 0.28 19.51
C ALA A 48 -5.89 -1.16 19.20
N THR A 49 -7.19 -1.42 19.22
CA THR A 49 -7.77 -2.72 18.86
C THR A 49 -7.50 -3.06 17.39
N VAL A 50 -7.75 -2.13 16.47
CA VAL A 50 -7.50 -2.30 15.04
C VAL A 50 -6.01 -2.58 14.77
N GLU A 51 -5.11 -1.82 15.38
CA GLU A 51 -3.66 -2.00 15.24
C GLU A 51 -3.18 -3.34 15.78
N ARG A 52 -3.74 -3.80 16.89
CA ARG A 52 -3.41 -5.11 17.46
C ARG A 52 -3.88 -6.25 16.56
N ILE A 53 -5.13 -6.19 16.08
CA ILE A 53 -5.67 -7.21 15.16
C ILE A 53 -4.86 -7.24 13.86
N ARG A 54 -4.49 -6.09 13.32
CA ARG A 54 -3.67 -6.01 12.11
C ARG A 54 -2.31 -6.71 12.26
N ARG A 55 -1.67 -6.52 13.41
CA ARG A 55 -0.41 -7.24 13.73
C ARG A 55 -0.63 -8.74 13.86
N LEU A 56 -1.69 -9.15 14.56
CA LEU A 56 -2.01 -10.57 14.74
C LEU A 56 -2.35 -11.27 13.42
N ILE A 57 -3.06 -10.62 12.51
CA ILE A 57 -3.35 -11.18 11.18
C ILE A 57 -2.06 -11.55 10.45
N ARG A 58 -1.02 -10.76 10.62
CA ARG A 58 0.29 -11.00 10.01
C ARG A 58 1.10 -12.08 10.75
N ASP A 59 1.10 -12.03 12.08
CA ASP A 59 2.02 -12.79 12.91
C ASP A 59 1.40 -14.08 13.48
N ASP A 60 0.10 -14.06 13.81
CA ASP A 60 -0.66 -15.21 14.37
C ASP A 60 -2.14 -15.11 14.00
N ARG A 61 -2.49 -15.69 12.88
CA ARG A 61 -3.85 -15.66 12.35
C ARG A 61 -4.90 -16.28 13.28
N ALA A 62 -4.54 -17.35 13.98
CA ALA A 62 -5.45 -18.01 14.91
C ALA A 62 -5.78 -17.09 16.10
N ALA A 63 -4.78 -16.39 16.63
CA ALA A 63 -4.98 -15.40 17.69
C ALA A 63 -5.83 -14.21 17.20
N ALA A 64 -5.65 -13.77 15.96
CA ALA A 64 -6.49 -12.71 15.36
C ALA A 64 -7.97 -13.11 15.31
N VAL A 65 -8.26 -14.32 14.86
CA VAL A 65 -9.63 -14.86 14.82
C VAL A 65 -10.23 -14.95 16.21
N ALA A 66 -9.47 -15.44 17.19
CA ALA A 66 -9.91 -15.52 18.57
C ALA A 66 -10.22 -14.14 19.18
N GLU A 67 -9.39 -13.14 18.94
CA GLU A 67 -9.65 -11.77 19.39
C GLU A 67 -10.88 -11.15 18.73
N LEU A 68 -11.05 -11.32 17.44
CA LEU A 68 -12.23 -10.86 16.72
C LEU A 68 -13.52 -11.50 17.25
N ALA A 69 -13.47 -12.80 17.51
CA ALA A 69 -14.61 -13.55 18.07
C ALA A 69 -14.97 -13.12 19.49
N ALA A 70 -14.01 -12.63 20.27
CA ALA A 70 -14.22 -12.17 21.65
C ALA A 70 -14.74 -10.72 21.74
N LEU A 71 -14.74 -9.97 20.63
CA LEU A 71 -15.25 -8.60 20.63
C LEU A 71 -16.78 -8.55 20.80
N GLU A 72 -17.26 -7.55 21.52
CA GLU A 72 -18.69 -7.22 21.51
C GLU A 72 -19.15 -6.88 20.08
N PRO A 73 -20.41 -7.22 19.71
CA PRO A 73 -20.90 -7.01 18.34
C PRO A 73 -20.74 -5.58 17.84
N ALA A 74 -21.03 -4.58 18.66
CA ALA A 74 -20.89 -3.17 18.30
C ALA A 74 -19.42 -2.80 18.00
N ARG A 75 -18.50 -3.30 18.81
CA ARG A 75 -17.05 -3.10 18.61
C ARG A 75 -16.55 -3.83 17.36
N ALA A 76 -17.02 -5.04 17.13
CA ALA A 76 -16.70 -5.81 15.94
C ALA A 76 -17.14 -5.08 14.66
N ILE A 77 -18.32 -4.47 14.64
CA ILE A 77 -18.81 -3.66 13.52
C ILE A 77 -17.87 -2.46 13.27
N SER A 78 -17.45 -1.75 14.31
CA SER A 78 -16.54 -0.63 14.19
C SER A 78 -15.17 -1.07 13.64
N VAL A 79 -14.64 -2.21 14.07
CA VAL A 79 -13.40 -2.79 13.55
C VAL A 79 -13.54 -3.15 12.06
N VAL A 80 -14.64 -3.80 11.66
CA VAL A 80 -14.90 -4.14 10.25
C VAL A 80 -15.00 -2.89 9.39
N ARG A 81 -15.68 -1.85 9.86
CA ARG A 81 -15.75 -0.56 9.16
C ARG A 81 -14.37 0.07 8.96
N ALA A 82 -13.52 0.03 9.98
CA ALA A 82 -12.16 0.56 9.89
C ALA A 82 -11.33 -0.18 8.84
N PHE A 83 -11.37 -1.51 8.82
CA PHE A 83 -10.69 -2.31 7.80
C PHE A 83 -11.26 -2.08 6.40
N SER A 84 -12.58 -2.00 6.26
CA SER A 84 -13.23 -1.72 4.98
C SER A 84 -12.81 -0.36 4.42
N ALA A 85 -12.78 0.67 5.26
CA ALA A 85 -12.31 1.99 4.87
C ALA A 85 -10.84 1.96 4.43
N PHE A 86 -9.98 1.26 5.16
CA PHE A 86 -8.57 1.09 4.78
C PHE A 86 -8.42 0.42 3.42
N PHE A 87 -9.12 -0.69 3.16
CA PHE A 87 -9.07 -1.38 1.88
C PHE A 87 -9.60 -0.53 0.73
N GLN A 88 -10.66 0.25 0.95
CA GLN A 88 -11.15 1.19 -0.06
C GLN A 88 -10.10 2.25 -0.41
N LEU A 89 -9.44 2.83 0.58
CA LEU A 89 -8.37 3.80 0.38
C LEU A 89 -7.17 3.17 -0.37
N ALA A 90 -6.77 1.96 0.00
CA ALA A 90 -5.70 1.24 -0.69
C ALA A 90 -6.05 0.97 -2.16
N ASN A 91 -7.28 0.55 -2.44
CA ASN A 91 -7.77 0.32 -3.81
C ASN A 91 -7.75 1.60 -4.63
N VAL A 92 -8.19 2.72 -4.06
CA VAL A 92 -8.14 4.04 -4.73
C VAL A 92 -6.69 4.44 -5.02
N ALA A 93 -5.78 4.27 -4.07
CA ALA A 93 -4.37 4.55 -4.27
C ALA A 93 -3.78 3.71 -5.41
N GLU A 94 -4.09 2.42 -5.45
CA GLU A 94 -3.67 1.53 -6.55
C GLU A 94 -4.22 1.98 -7.92
N GLN A 95 -5.49 2.36 -7.98
CA GLN A 95 -6.10 2.86 -9.21
C GLN A 95 -5.44 4.14 -9.70
N VAL A 96 -5.15 5.08 -8.80
CA VAL A 96 -4.46 6.34 -9.13
C VAL A 96 -3.05 6.05 -9.65
N HIS A 97 -2.30 5.19 -8.98
CA HIS A 97 -0.96 4.80 -9.43
C HIS A 97 -0.99 4.10 -10.79
N ARG A 98 -1.96 3.24 -11.01
CA ARG A 98 -2.15 2.55 -12.30
C ARG A 98 -2.50 3.54 -13.42
N ALA A 99 -3.40 4.49 -13.16
CA ALA A 99 -3.76 5.54 -14.12
C ALA A 99 -2.56 6.43 -14.48
N ARG A 100 -1.74 6.81 -13.51
CA ARG A 100 -0.50 7.58 -13.74
C ARG A 100 0.52 6.81 -14.57
N ALA A 101 0.67 5.52 -14.33
CA ALA A 101 1.55 4.64 -15.12
C ALA A 101 1.08 4.55 -16.58
N PHE A 102 -0.22 4.41 -16.80
CA PHE A 102 -0.80 4.43 -18.16
C PHE A 102 -0.61 5.76 -18.86
N ALA A 103 -0.82 6.88 -18.16
CA ALA A 103 -0.60 8.21 -18.73
C ALA A 103 0.86 8.42 -19.15
N ALA A 104 1.82 7.99 -18.34
CA ALA A 104 3.24 8.01 -18.66
C ALA A 104 3.58 7.19 -19.91
N LEU A 105 3.05 5.95 -20.01
CA LEU A 105 3.23 5.09 -21.19
C LEU A 105 2.64 5.70 -22.46
N ARG A 106 1.48 6.34 -22.35
CA ARG A 106 0.85 7.03 -23.49
C ARG A 106 1.68 8.23 -23.95
N ALA A 107 2.23 9.00 -23.03
CA ALA A 107 3.11 10.13 -23.35
C ALA A 107 4.39 9.66 -24.06
N GLU A 108 5.01 8.58 -23.60
CA GLU A 108 6.19 7.97 -24.23
C GLU A 108 5.88 7.46 -25.66
N ARG A 109 4.76 6.79 -25.85
CA ARG A 109 4.30 6.31 -27.17
C ARG A 109 4.00 7.47 -28.11
N GLY A 110 3.36 8.53 -27.62
CA GLY A 110 3.09 9.76 -28.40
C GLY A 110 4.36 10.41 -28.92
N THR A 111 5.38 10.53 -28.07
CA THR A 111 6.70 11.07 -28.48
C THR A 111 7.43 10.16 -29.46
N TRP A 112 7.31 8.83 -29.31
CA TRP A 112 7.90 7.89 -30.25
C TRP A 112 7.23 7.97 -31.64
N LEU A 113 5.91 8.05 -31.72
CA LEU A 113 5.16 8.23 -32.95
C LEU A 113 5.50 9.57 -33.63
N GLY A 114 5.59 10.65 -32.87
CA GLY A 114 6.01 11.96 -33.37
C GLY A 114 7.38 11.89 -34.03
N ARG A 115 8.38 11.29 -33.34
CA ARG A 115 9.73 11.08 -33.89
C ARG A 115 9.76 10.18 -35.12
N ALA A 116 8.87 9.17 -35.17
CA ALA A 116 8.77 8.28 -36.33
C ALA A 116 8.20 9.01 -37.53
N VAL A 117 7.18 9.86 -37.35
CA VAL A 117 6.59 10.68 -38.42
C VAL A 117 7.60 11.71 -38.92
N ASP A 118 8.35 12.39 -38.06
CA ASP A 118 9.36 13.37 -38.42
C ASP A 118 10.50 12.76 -39.26
N ARG A 119 10.77 11.47 -39.12
CA ARG A 119 11.76 10.75 -39.95
C ARG A 119 11.28 10.40 -41.34
N ILE A 120 9.96 10.35 -41.56
CA ILE A 120 9.34 10.00 -42.84
C ILE A 120 9.06 11.24 -43.68
N ALA A 121 8.97 12.40 -43.05
CA ALA A 121 8.84 13.70 -43.71
C ALA A 121 10.25 14.24 -44.17
#